data_3310f3cf3cd044b3b6e83cb5953e3bb2
#
_entry.id   3310f3cf3cd044b3b6e83cb5953e3bb2
#
_cell.length_a   1.000
_cell.length_b   1.000
_cell.length_c   1.000
_cell.angle_alpha   90.00
_cell.angle_beta   90.00
_cell.angle_gamma   90.00
#
_symmetry.space_group_name_H-M   'P 1'
#
loop_
_entity.id
_entity.type
_entity.pdbx_description
1 polymer ?
#
loop_
_entity_poly.entity_id
_entity_poly.type
_entity_poly.pdbx_seq_one_letter_code
_entity_poly.pdbx_strand_id
1 'polypeptide(L)'
;MADAVTAGLVSIPGKAVKLHHLVKAPENAIESIRIREGWNADEPATVYTTPERMPDGTPCTAATVILRTRGCQWWWKSGCTFCGYFNDVRDDVTSLNLHAQWLAAKNQLNNFEGCDMVKVYTSGTFFEDDENPVDWQETVLTETAAMGKHLIVEAQAHLCHEDKIAWVAEKHPGCTVAIGLEAYDDE
;
A
#
# COMPACT_ATOMS: atom_id res chain seq x y z
N MET A 1 -6.36 30.83 21.07
CA MET A 1 -5.43 31.49 20.12
C MET A 1 -5.16 30.45 19.06
N ALA A 2 -5.72 30.67 17.88
CA ALA A 2 -5.54 29.75 16.75
C ALA A 2 -4.20 30.10 16.09
N ASP A 3 -3.27 29.18 16.10
CA ASP A 3 -2.00 29.33 15.40
C ASP A 3 -2.26 29.43 13.88
N ALA A 4 -1.86 30.55 13.32
CA ALA A 4 -1.90 30.78 11.88
C ALA A 4 -0.87 29.86 11.22
N VAL A 5 -1.35 28.77 10.62
CA VAL A 5 -0.54 27.96 9.70
C VAL A 5 -0.22 28.84 8.50
N THR A 6 1.04 29.18 8.33
CA THR A 6 1.54 29.95 7.20
C THR A 6 1.34 29.09 5.94
N ALA A 7 0.36 29.44 5.12
CA ALA A 7 0.10 28.76 3.86
C ALA A 7 1.24 28.99 2.87
N GLY A 8 2.01 27.94 2.57
CA GLY A 8 2.97 27.95 1.49
C GLY A 8 2.28 28.12 0.14
N LEU A 9 2.84 28.97 -0.73
CA LEU A 9 2.38 29.15 -2.11
C LEU A 9 3.31 28.35 -3.03
N VAL A 10 2.76 27.38 -3.75
CA VAL A 10 3.46 26.73 -4.87
C VAL A 10 3.07 27.48 -6.13
N SER A 11 4.05 28.05 -6.81
CA SER A 11 3.85 28.73 -8.10
C SER A 11 3.93 27.72 -9.23
N ILE A 12 2.78 27.39 -9.80
CA ILE A 12 2.70 26.70 -11.10
C ILE A 12 2.61 27.80 -12.17
N PRO A 13 3.32 27.70 -13.31
CA PRO A 13 3.23 28.72 -14.36
C PRO A 13 1.77 28.97 -14.74
N GLY A 14 1.26 30.17 -14.38
CA GLY A 14 -0.07 30.66 -14.69
C GLY A 14 -1.12 30.68 -13.57
N LYS A 15 -0.91 30.03 -12.40
CA LYS A 15 -1.84 30.16 -11.25
C LYS A 15 -1.14 29.84 -9.93
N ALA A 16 -1.26 30.72 -8.96
CA ALA A 16 -0.91 30.40 -7.56
C ALA A 16 -2.04 29.60 -6.91
N VAL A 17 -1.75 28.38 -6.49
CA VAL A 17 -2.69 27.51 -5.76
C VAL A 17 -2.31 27.51 -4.29
N LYS A 18 -3.24 27.79 -3.40
CA LYS A 18 -2.98 27.75 -1.96
C LYS A 18 -2.90 26.28 -1.52
N LEU A 19 -1.74 25.86 -1.05
CA LEU A 19 -1.40 24.49 -0.69
C LEU A 19 -2.36 23.87 0.36
N HIS A 20 -2.91 24.70 1.26
CA HIS A 20 -3.81 24.22 2.32
C HIS A 20 -5.16 23.65 1.79
N HIS A 21 -5.54 23.95 0.57
CA HIS A 21 -6.71 23.33 -0.06
C HIS A 21 -6.42 21.93 -0.63
N LEU A 22 -5.14 21.56 -0.69
CA LEU A 22 -4.70 20.26 -1.21
C LEU A 22 -4.40 19.25 -0.09
N VAL A 23 -4.23 19.74 1.16
CA VAL A 23 -3.65 18.94 2.27
C VAL A 23 -4.69 18.32 3.21
N LYS A 24 -5.96 18.72 3.15
CA LYS A 24 -7.05 18.06 3.87
C LYS A 24 -8.23 17.88 2.94
N ALA A 25 -8.57 16.63 2.66
CA ALA A 25 -9.92 16.35 2.21
C ALA A 25 -10.87 16.87 3.30
N PRO A 26 -11.95 17.59 2.95
CA PRO A 26 -12.99 17.94 3.92
C PRO A 26 -13.48 16.67 4.62
N GLU A 27 -13.77 16.74 5.93
CA GLU A 27 -14.26 15.57 6.71
C GLU A 27 -15.44 14.88 6.02
N ASN A 28 -16.32 15.65 5.40
CA ASN A 28 -17.45 15.17 4.59
C ASN A 28 -17.02 14.52 3.25
N ALA A 29 -15.86 14.84 2.68
CA ALA A 29 -15.36 14.19 1.48
C ALA A 29 -14.78 12.79 1.79
N ILE A 30 -14.17 12.62 2.95
CA ILE A 30 -13.72 11.30 3.43
C ILE A 30 -14.93 10.39 3.62
N GLU A 31 -15.99 10.89 4.24
CA GLU A 31 -17.22 10.13 4.46
C GLU A 31 -17.93 9.77 3.15
N SER A 32 -17.97 10.67 2.17
CA SER A 32 -18.56 10.42 0.85
C SER A 32 -17.75 9.43 -0.01
N ILE A 33 -16.42 9.37 0.18
CA ILE A 33 -15.53 8.40 -0.50
C ILE A 33 -15.72 7.00 0.09
N ARG A 34 -16.01 6.89 1.40
CA ARG A 34 -16.24 5.63 2.10
C ARG A 34 -17.52 4.89 1.70
N ILE A 35 -18.45 5.55 1.03
CA ILE A 35 -19.75 4.99 0.61
C ILE A 35 -19.73 4.67 -0.89
N ARG A 36 -18.62 4.21 -1.44
CA ARG A 36 -18.61 3.69 -2.82
C ARG A 36 -19.54 2.48 -2.91
N GLU A 37 -20.50 2.54 -3.81
CA GLU A 37 -21.32 1.39 -4.17
C GLU A 37 -20.41 0.22 -4.56
N GLY A 38 -20.63 -0.96 -3.94
CA GLY A 38 -19.82 -2.15 -4.19
C GLY A 38 -18.50 -2.23 -3.41
N TRP A 39 -18.20 -1.28 -2.49
CA TRP A 39 -17.03 -1.43 -1.62
C TRP A 39 -17.25 -2.60 -0.65
N ASN A 40 -16.32 -3.56 -0.63
CA ASN A 40 -16.38 -4.75 0.22
C ASN A 40 -15.05 -4.90 0.97
N ALA A 41 -15.11 -4.98 2.31
CA ALA A 41 -13.93 -5.12 3.15
C ALA A 41 -13.21 -6.47 2.96
N ASP A 42 -13.92 -7.49 2.50
CA ASP A 42 -13.40 -8.85 2.33
C ASP A 42 -12.81 -9.11 0.93
N GLU A 43 -12.84 -8.10 0.06
CA GLU A 43 -12.33 -8.20 -1.31
C GLU A 43 -11.20 -7.20 -1.55
N PRO A 44 -10.10 -7.59 -2.24
CA PRO A 44 -9.05 -6.64 -2.62
C PRO A 44 -9.63 -5.54 -3.52
N ALA A 45 -9.00 -4.38 -3.52
CA ALA A 45 -9.39 -3.29 -4.41
C ALA A 45 -9.26 -3.71 -5.88
N THR A 46 -8.19 -4.42 -6.19
CA THR A 46 -7.96 -4.99 -7.53
C THR A 46 -6.88 -6.05 -7.51
N VAL A 47 -6.96 -6.99 -8.47
CA VAL A 47 -5.91 -7.97 -8.79
C VAL A 47 -5.76 -8.01 -10.30
N TYR A 48 -4.54 -7.79 -10.80
CA TYR A 48 -4.26 -7.79 -12.24
C TYR A 48 -2.82 -8.22 -12.52
N THR A 49 -2.50 -8.53 -13.77
CA THR A 49 -1.15 -8.92 -14.20
C THR A 49 -0.51 -7.89 -15.12
N THR A 50 0.82 -7.77 -15.01
CA THR A 50 1.64 -6.93 -15.88
C THR A 50 2.93 -7.66 -16.27
N PRO A 51 3.49 -7.38 -17.48
CA PRO A 51 4.86 -7.77 -17.81
C PRO A 51 5.83 -7.04 -16.86
N GLU A 52 6.81 -7.77 -16.34
CA GLU A 52 7.81 -7.27 -15.41
C GLU A 52 9.16 -7.93 -15.63
N ARG A 53 10.12 -7.65 -14.76
CA ARG A 53 11.41 -8.33 -14.70
C ARG A 53 11.72 -8.80 -13.30
N MET A 54 12.27 -9.99 -13.21
CA MET A 54 12.87 -10.50 -11.96
C MET A 54 14.08 -9.64 -11.56
N PRO A 55 14.56 -9.72 -10.31
CA PRO A 55 15.75 -8.96 -9.85
C PRO A 55 17.02 -9.21 -10.69
N ASP A 56 17.13 -10.36 -11.33
CA ASP A 56 18.24 -10.72 -12.23
C ASP A 56 18.06 -10.18 -13.67
N GLY A 57 16.96 -9.45 -13.93
CA GLY A 57 16.61 -8.90 -15.24
C GLY A 57 15.82 -9.83 -16.16
N THR A 58 15.56 -11.07 -15.77
CA THR A 58 14.77 -12.04 -16.54
C THR A 58 13.34 -11.53 -16.71
N PRO A 59 12.78 -11.50 -17.94
CA PRO A 59 11.37 -11.16 -18.16
C PRO A 59 10.44 -12.12 -17.42
N CYS A 60 9.42 -11.59 -16.75
CA CYS A 60 8.42 -12.37 -16.05
C CYS A 60 7.03 -11.72 -16.12
N THR A 61 6.02 -12.41 -15.64
CA THR A 61 4.69 -11.86 -15.38
C THR A 61 4.53 -11.63 -13.88
N ALA A 62 4.15 -10.43 -13.50
CA ALA A 62 3.80 -10.10 -12.12
C ALA A 62 2.29 -9.97 -11.96
N ALA A 63 1.75 -10.53 -10.88
CA ALA A 63 0.42 -10.22 -10.41
C ALA A 63 0.51 -9.11 -9.35
N THR A 64 -0.26 -8.06 -9.52
CA THR A 64 -0.39 -6.98 -8.55
C THR A 64 -1.68 -7.16 -7.78
N VAL A 65 -1.58 -7.19 -6.47
CA VAL A 65 -2.69 -7.25 -5.51
C VAL A 65 -2.71 -5.93 -4.76
N ILE A 66 -3.78 -5.16 -4.89
CA ILE A 66 -3.99 -3.95 -4.11
C ILE A 66 -5.09 -4.22 -3.09
N LEU A 67 -4.76 -4.07 -1.82
CA LEU A 67 -5.65 -4.36 -0.71
C LEU A 67 -6.32 -3.10 -0.16
N ARG A 68 -7.51 -3.27 0.37
CA ARG A 68 -8.22 -2.27 1.15
C ARG A 68 -7.82 -2.41 2.60
N THR A 69 -7.18 -1.40 3.14
CA THR A 69 -6.66 -1.40 4.50
C THR A 69 -7.20 -0.23 5.32
N ARG A 70 -6.74 -0.09 6.55
CA ARG A 70 -7.02 1.09 7.38
C ARG A 70 -6.27 2.33 6.88
N GLY A 71 -5.28 2.14 6.01
CA GLY A 71 -4.50 3.20 5.42
C GLY A 71 -3.39 3.74 6.29
N CYS A 72 -2.59 4.60 5.69
CA CYS A 72 -1.40 5.19 6.27
C CYS A 72 -1.72 6.14 7.44
N GLN A 73 -0.98 6.04 8.53
CA GLN A 73 -1.08 6.98 9.67
C GLN A 73 -0.84 8.44 9.27
N TRP A 74 0.05 8.66 8.29
CA TRP A 74 0.32 10.01 7.78
C TRP A 74 -0.91 10.63 7.12
N TRP A 75 -1.64 9.83 6.33
CA TRP A 75 -2.90 10.28 5.73
C TRP A 75 -3.90 10.75 6.79
N TRP A 76 -4.09 9.97 7.85
CA TRP A 76 -5.02 10.31 8.92
C TRP A 76 -4.64 11.58 9.69
N LYS A 77 -3.33 11.89 9.79
CA LYS A 77 -2.82 13.06 10.51
C LYS A 77 -2.82 14.33 9.65
N SER A 78 -2.35 14.22 8.40
CA SER A 78 -1.98 15.39 7.59
C SER A 78 -2.52 15.35 6.17
N GLY A 79 -2.88 14.17 5.69
CA GLY A 79 -3.19 13.95 4.28
C GLY A 79 -1.94 13.89 3.39
N CYS A 80 -2.15 13.52 2.14
CA CYS A 80 -1.10 13.44 1.13
C CYS A 80 -1.69 13.86 -0.22
N THR A 81 -1.12 14.88 -0.83
CA THR A 81 -1.72 15.56 -1.99
C THR A 81 -1.72 14.73 -3.27
N PHE A 82 -0.85 13.73 -3.37
CA PHE A 82 -0.68 12.87 -4.54
C PHE A 82 -1.16 11.43 -4.33
N CYS A 83 -1.58 11.07 -3.11
CA CYS A 83 -2.00 9.72 -2.79
C CYS A 83 -3.44 9.46 -3.23
N GLY A 84 -3.64 8.50 -4.13
CA GLY A 84 -4.96 8.03 -4.55
C GLY A 84 -5.52 6.87 -3.73
N TYR A 85 -4.69 6.20 -2.91
CA TYR A 85 -5.10 5.01 -2.15
C TYR A 85 -6.16 5.29 -1.10
N PHE A 86 -6.23 6.52 -0.57
CA PHE A 86 -7.23 6.89 0.42
C PHE A 86 -8.68 6.68 -0.05
N ASN A 87 -8.93 6.57 -1.35
CA ASN A 87 -10.25 6.27 -1.90
C ASN A 87 -10.78 4.88 -1.50
N ASP A 88 -9.89 3.97 -1.15
CA ASP A 88 -10.21 2.61 -0.75
C ASP A 88 -9.93 2.31 0.74
N VAL A 89 -9.56 3.34 1.52
CA VAL A 89 -9.24 3.25 2.95
C VAL A 89 -10.48 3.29 3.82
N ARG A 90 -10.53 2.44 4.86
CA ARG A 90 -11.52 2.50 5.94
C ARG A 90 -10.90 2.12 7.28
N ASP A 91 -11.26 2.87 8.32
CA ASP A 91 -10.77 2.68 9.69
C ASP A 91 -11.32 1.42 10.38
N ASP A 92 -12.42 0.85 9.86
CA ASP A 92 -13.06 -0.35 10.37
C ASP A 92 -12.56 -1.67 9.73
N VAL A 93 -11.59 -1.62 8.81
CA VAL A 93 -10.96 -2.84 8.26
C VAL A 93 -10.18 -3.56 9.37
N THR A 94 -10.45 -4.84 9.52
CA THR A 94 -9.87 -5.72 10.54
C THR A 94 -8.88 -6.71 9.94
N SER A 95 -8.10 -7.40 10.80
CA SER A 95 -7.24 -8.53 10.38
C SER A 95 -8.04 -9.61 9.63
N LEU A 96 -9.26 -9.91 10.06
CA LEU A 96 -10.12 -10.89 9.39
C LEU A 96 -10.45 -10.47 7.96
N ASN A 97 -10.74 -9.19 7.73
CA ASN A 97 -10.98 -8.69 6.37
C ASN A 97 -9.71 -8.81 5.50
N LEU A 98 -8.53 -8.51 6.06
CA LEU A 98 -7.27 -8.66 5.33
C LEU A 98 -6.98 -10.12 4.95
N HIS A 99 -7.25 -11.06 5.85
CA HIS A 99 -7.15 -12.49 5.53
C HIS A 99 -8.15 -12.93 4.46
N ALA A 100 -9.39 -12.43 4.50
CA ALA A 100 -10.40 -12.70 3.47
C ALA A 100 -9.97 -12.13 2.11
N GLN A 101 -9.50 -10.88 2.06
CA GLN A 101 -8.95 -10.26 0.86
C GLN A 101 -7.77 -11.04 0.28
N TRP A 102 -6.85 -11.49 1.14
CA TRP A 102 -5.71 -12.28 0.71
C TRP A 102 -6.14 -13.63 0.14
N LEU A 103 -7.10 -14.31 0.76
CA LEU A 103 -7.66 -15.55 0.24
C LEU A 103 -8.34 -15.34 -1.12
N ALA A 104 -9.11 -14.27 -1.28
CA ALA A 104 -9.74 -13.90 -2.55
C ALA A 104 -8.70 -13.61 -3.63
N ALA A 105 -7.64 -12.89 -3.29
CA ALA A 105 -6.51 -12.62 -4.19
C ALA A 105 -5.81 -13.91 -4.60
N LYS A 106 -5.48 -14.81 -3.67
CA LYS A 106 -4.85 -16.11 -3.98
C LYS A 106 -5.69 -16.95 -4.95
N ASN A 107 -7.00 -16.97 -4.79
CA ASN A 107 -7.88 -17.67 -5.72
C ASN A 107 -7.78 -17.12 -7.14
N GLN A 108 -7.59 -15.80 -7.29
CA GLN A 108 -7.35 -15.19 -8.60
C GLN A 108 -5.94 -15.48 -9.11
N LEU A 109 -4.90 -15.43 -8.25
CA LEU A 109 -3.52 -15.75 -8.60
C LEU A 109 -3.37 -17.17 -9.18
N ASN A 110 -4.14 -18.13 -8.68
CA ASN A 110 -4.14 -19.50 -9.19
C ASN A 110 -4.63 -19.62 -10.64
N ASN A 111 -5.37 -18.63 -11.13
CA ASN A 111 -5.86 -18.57 -12.51
C ASN A 111 -4.89 -17.87 -13.47
N PHE A 112 -3.82 -17.26 -12.97
CA PHE A 112 -2.83 -16.56 -13.78
C PHE A 112 -1.67 -17.49 -14.15
N GLU A 113 -1.73 -18.08 -15.34
CA GLU A 113 -0.66 -18.91 -15.87
C GLU A 113 0.63 -18.10 -16.07
N GLY A 114 1.77 -18.69 -15.74
CA GLY A 114 3.08 -18.06 -15.93
C GLY A 114 3.34 -16.83 -15.07
N CYS A 115 2.61 -16.67 -13.97
CA CYS A 115 2.87 -15.62 -13.00
C CYS A 115 3.99 -16.04 -12.04
N ASP A 116 5.15 -15.39 -12.14
CA ASP A 116 6.36 -15.72 -11.35
C ASP A 116 6.55 -14.78 -10.16
N MET A 117 5.86 -13.63 -10.16
CA MET A 117 6.01 -12.58 -9.18
C MET A 117 4.65 -12.13 -8.65
N VAL A 118 4.58 -11.84 -7.37
CA VAL A 118 3.42 -11.21 -6.72
C VAL A 118 3.86 -9.88 -6.11
N LYS A 119 3.13 -8.83 -6.39
CA LYS A 119 3.29 -7.51 -5.75
C LYS A 119 2.10 -7.29 -4.84
N VAL A 120 2.35 -7.06 -3.56
CA VAL A 120 1.29 -6.80 -2.58
C VAL A 120 1.41 -5.36 -2.11
N TYR A 121 0.41 -4.55 -2.46
CA TYR A 121 0.30 -3.16 -2.05
C TYR A 121 -0.85 -2.99 -1.08
N THR A 122 -0.57 -2.24 -0.03
CA THR A 122 -1.56 -1.79 0.95
C THR A 122 -1.85 -0.30 0.72
N SER A 123 -2.79 0.26 1.44
CA SER A 123 -3.09 1.68 1.30
C SER A 123 -2.11 2.59 2.05
N GLY A 124 -1.15 2.02 2.76
CA GLY A 124 -0.11 2.73 3.50
C GLY A 124 1.25 2.07 3.34
N THR A 125 1.57 1.14 4.22
CA THR A 125 2.87 0.46 4.22
C THR A 125 2.75 -0.95 4.80
N PHE A 126 3.35 -1.93 4.15
CA PHE A 126 3.23 -3.34 4.52
C PHE A 126 3.67 -3.61 5.97
N PHE A 127 4.64 -2.87 6.49
CA PHE A 127 5.22 -3.09 7.83
C PHE A 127 4.58 -2.29 8.96
N GLU A 128 3.53 -1.54 8.71
CA GLU A 128 2.79 -0.86 9.78
C GLU A 128 1.83 -1.84 10.46
N ASP A 129 2.15 -2.24 11.69
CA ASP A 129 1.42 -3.30 12.40
C ASP A 129 -0.03 -2.89 12.75
N ASP A 130 -0.30 -1.60 12.89
CA ASP A 130 -1.66 -1.06 13.09
C ASP A 130 -2.52 -1.12 11.82
N GLU A 131 -1.90 -1.03 10.65
CA GLU A 131 -2.55 -1.18 9.36
C GLU A 131 -2.65 -2.65 8.95
N ASN A 132 -1.54 -3.37 9.07
CA ASN A 132 -1.34 -4.73 8.62
C ASN A 132 -0.80 -5.59 9.77
N PRO A 133 -1.66 -6.24 10.57
CA PRO A 133 -1.23 -7.04 11.70
C PRO A 133 -0.17 -8.08 11.34
N VAL A 134 0.76 -8.33 12.27
CA VAL A 134 1.95 -9.19 12.03
C VAL A 134 1.58 -10.60 11.57
N ASP A 135 0.50 -11.17 12.12
CA ASP A 135 -0.01 -12.50 11.72
C ASP A 135 -0.44 -12.54 10.25
N TRP A 136 -1.03 -11.44 9.77
CA TRP A 136 -1.39 -11.31 8.36
C TRP A 136 -0.14 -11.10 7.49
N GLN A 137 0.81 -10.24 7.89
CA GLN A 137 2.09 -10.07 7.18
C GLN A 137 2.80 -11.41 7.03
N GLU A 138 2.89 -12.20 8.12
CA GLU A 138 3.50 -13.53 8.10
C GLU A 138 2.77 -14.49 7.15
N THR A 139 1.45 -14.45 7.13
CA THR A 139 0.63 -15.25 6.22
C THR A 139 0.98 -14.94 4.76
N VAL A 140 1.04 -13.67 4.38
CA VAL A 140 1.38 -13.25 3.01
C VAL A 140 2.79 -13.73 2.63
N LEU A 141 3.77 -13.50 3.51
CA LEU A 141 5.16 -13.91 3.29
C LEU A 141 5.27 -15.42 3.09
N THR A 142 4.79 -16.20 4.05
CA THR A 142 4.95 -17.67 4.05
C THR A 142 4.19 -18.34 2.93
N GLU A 143 2.97 -17.89 2.65
CA GLU A 143 2.16 -18.49 1.59
C GLU A 143 2.70 -18.13 0.19
N THR A 144 3.21 -16.91 -0.03
CA THR A 144 3.84 -16.56 -1.30
C THR A 144 5.14 -17.33 -1.50
N ALA A 145 5.93 -17.53 -0.44
CA ALA A 145 7.11 -18.40 -0.47
C ALA A 145 6.74 -19.85 -0.83
N ALA A 146 5.67 -20.39 -0.22
CA ALA A 146 5.17 -21.74 -0.51
C ALA A 146 4.67 -21.90 -1.95
N MET A 147 4.17 -20.82 -2.58
CA MET A 147 3.83 -20.80 -4.02
C MET A 147 5.07 -20.75 -4.93
N GLY A 148 6.27 -20.59 -4.39
CA GLY A 148 7.52 -20.46 -5.16
C GLY A 148 7.59 -19.17 -5.99
N LYS A 149 6.85 -18.13 -5.61
CA LYS A 149 6.79 -16.86 -6.35
C LYS A 149 7.70 -15.82 -5.68
N HIS A 150 8.31 -14.97 -6.50
CA HIS A 150 8.97 -13.77 -6.00
C HIS A 150 7.94 -12.80 -5.43
N LEU A 151 8.18 -12.26 -4.23
CA LEU A 151 7.29 -11.30 -3.59
C LEU A 151 7.90 -9.91 -3.59
N ILE A 152 7.08 -8.91 -3.92
CA ILE A 152 7.40 -7.50 -3.69
C ILE A 152 6.36 -6.92 -2.72
N VAL A 153 6.83 -6.30 -1.65
CA VAL A 153 6.01 -5.50 -0.72
C VAL A 153 6.56 -4.08 -0.67
N GLU A 154 5.70 -3.10 -0.41
CA GLU A 154 6.10 -1.71 -0.29
C GLU A 154 6.12 -1.28 1.17
N ALA A 155 7.18 -0.59 1.58
CA ALA A 155 7.33 -0.12 2.94
C ALA A 155 7.95 1.28 3.02
N GLN A 156 7.59 2.00 4.06
CA GLN A 156 8.25 3.27 4.40
C GLN A 156 9.62 2.99 5.03
N ALA A 157 10.62 3.77 4.66
CA ALA A 157 12.02 3.55 5.06
C ALA A 157 12.22 3.43 6.58
N HIS A 158 11.49 4.23 7.38
CA HIS A 158 11.62 4.23 8.83
C HIS A 158 11.09 2.95 9.51
N LEU A 159 10.35 2.10 8.80
CA LEU A 159 9.87 0.79 9.29
C LEU A 159 10.78 -0.36 8.85
N CYS A 160 11.77 -0.11 8.00
CA CYS A 160 12.70 -1.10 7.50
C CYS A 160 13.88 -1.30 8.47
N HIS A 161 13.59 -1.64 9.74
CA HIS A 161 14.61 -1.95 10.73
C HIS A 161 15.26 -3.30 10.43
N GLU A 162 16.51 -3.47 10.92
CA GLU A 162 17.30 -4.69 10.68
C GLU A 162 16.53 -5.96 11.09
N ASP A 163 15.91 -5.95 12.27
CA ASP A 163 15.13 -7.09 12.78
C ASP A 163 13.93 -7.43 11.89
N LYS A 164 13.21 -6.41 11.39
CA LYS A 164 12.06 -6.61 10.48
C LYS A 164 12.52 -7.20 9.15
N ILE A 165 13.62 -6.70 8.60
CA ILE A 165 14.18 -7.22 7.34
C ILE A 165 14.72 -8.65 7.52
N ALA A 166 15.38 -8.94 8.64
CA ALA A 166 15.83 -10.30 8.96
C ALA A 166 14.66 -11.28 9.08
N TRP A 167 13.57 -10.86 9.76
CA TRP A 167 12.34 -11.63 9.86
C TRP A 167 11.69 -11.88 8.49
N VAL A 168 11.63 -10.87 7.61
CA VAL A 168 11.13 -11.05 6.24
C VAL A 168 11.98 -12.06 5.47
N ALA A 169 13.30 -11.95 5.55
CA ALA A 169 14.23 -12.86 4.87
C ALA A 169 14.09 -14.31 5.37
N GLU A 170 13.81 -14.49 6.67
CA GLU A 170 13.51 -15.81 7.24
C GLU A 170 12.20 -16.40 6.66
N LYS A 171 11.13 -15.61 6.60
CA LYS A 171 9.81 -16.08 6.15
C LYS A 171 9.72 -16.23 4.63
N HIS A 172 10.41 -15.36 3.89
CA HIS A 172 10.42 -15.36 2.43
C HIS A 172 11.77 -14.90 1.88
N PRO A 173 12.76 -15.81 1.67
CA PRO A 173 14.09 -15.45 1.21
C PRO A 173 14.15 -14.70 -0.13
N GLY A 174 13.12 -14.87 -0.98
CA GLY A 174 12.99 -14.19 -2.28
C GLY A 174 12.15 -12.91 -2.22
N CYS A 175 11.87 -12.33 -1.04
CA CYS A 175 11.10 -11.11 -0.93
C CYS A 175 11.96 -9.87 -1.24
N THR A 176 11.43 -8.96 -2.04
CA THR A 176 11.96 -7.60 -2.24
C THR A 176 11.11 -6.61 -1.47
N VAL A 177 11.74 -5.77 -0.67
CA VAL A 177 11.10 -4.63 -0.02
C VAL A 177 11.35 -3.39 -0.87
N ALA A 178 10.29 -2.86 -1.47
CA ALA A 178 10.33 -1.60 -2.21
C ALA A 178 10.13 -0.43 -1.24
N ILE A 179 10.95 0.61 -1.38
CA ILE A 179 10.87 1.81 -0.55
C ILE A 179 10.58 3.00 -1.45
N GLY A 180 9.48 3.71 -1.17
CA GLY A 180 9.16 4.96 -1.85
C GLY A 180 10.19 6.03 -1.47
N LEU A 181 10.82 6.63 -2.48
CA LEU A 181 11.69 7.79 -2.31
C LEU A 181 10.90 9.04 -2.71
N GLU A 182 10.38 9.75 -1.71
CA GLU A 182 9.49 10.89 -1.92
C GLU A 182 10.22 12.18 -2.31
N ALA A 183 11.49 12.30 -1.91
CA ALA A 183 12.35 13.42 -2.24
C ALA A 183 13.79 12.96 -2.48
N TYR A 184 14.44 13.61 -3.42
CA TYR A 184 15.85 13.35 -3.75
C TYR A 184 16.80 14.27 -2.96
N ASP A 185 16.32 15.43 -2.53
CA ASP A 185 17.12 16.47 -1.87
C ASP A 185 16.36 17.05 -0.68
N ASP A 186 17.10 17.45 0.35
CA ASP A 186 16.57 18.06 1.59
C ASP A 186 16.38 19.59 1.49
N GLU A 187 16.62 20.21 0.33
CA GLU A 187 16.50 21.65 0.11
C GLU A 187 15.08 22.11 -0.25
#